data_bf4f5e8c9b4667a4aec36710506b24cf
#
_entry.id   bf4f5e8c9b4667a4aec36710506b24cf
#
_cell.length_a   1.000
_cell.length_b   1.000
_cell.length_c   1.000
_cell.angle_alpha   90.00
_cell.angle_beta   90.00
_cell.angle_gamma   90.00
#
_symmetry.space_group_name_H-M   'P 1'
#
loop_
_entity.id
_entity.type
_entity.pdbx_description
1 polymer ?
#
loop_
_entity_poly.entity_id
_entity_poly.type
_entity_poly.pdbx_seq_one_letter_code
_entity_poly.pdbx_strand_id
1 'polypeptide(L)'
;MLKNFTNLNKKNFSIDSILLINLVLAFFPISFILGNFVININLILFCVLGIFHLKSKILTIKFNFPIKIIFLLFFVIFFSTSLSFIKSLYFETYEYVHLVRLIKSVIFFRFFLMLIIIYFCI
;
A
#
# COMPACT_ATOMS: atom_id res chain seq x y z
N MET A 1 -14.29 9.01 -37.29
CA MET A 1 -12.85 9.21 -37.17
C MET A 1 -12.43 9.60 -35.72
N LEU A 2 -13.12 10.49 -35.06
CA LEU A 2 -12.81 10.94 -33.67
C LEU A 2 -12.93 9.81 -32.61
N LYS A 3 -13.85 8.88 -32.73
CA LYS A 3 -13.99 7.74 -31.77
C LYS A 3 -12.79 6.79 -31.75
N ASN A 4 -12.06 6.67 -32.85
CA ASN A 4 -10.87 5.81 -32.91
C ASN A 4 -9.66 6.45 -32.23
N PHE A 5 -9.54 7.80 -32.27
CA PHE A 5 -8.47 8.53 -31.60
C PHE A 5 -8.59 8.47 -30.06
N THR A 6 -9.82 8.54 -29.54
CA THR A 6 -10.03 8.46 -28.07
C THR A 6 -9.73 7.04 -27.53
N ASN A 7 -9.99 5.99 -28.31
CA ASN A 7 -9.69 4.62 -27.91
C ASN A 7 -8.19 4.29 -27.95
N LEU A 8 -7.45 4.83 -28.93
CA LEU A 8 -6.00 4.68 -29.02
C LEU A 8 -5.29 5.37 -27.85
N ASN A 9 -5.72 6.56 -27.49
CA ASN A 9 -5.12 7.31 -26.38
C ASN A 9 -5.41 6.65 -25.03
N LYS A 10 -6.59 6.06 -24.85
CA LYS A 10 -6.96 5.33 -23.63
C LYS A 10 -6.17 4.01 -23.48
N LYS A 11 -5.87 3.32 -24.58
CA LYS A 11 -5.08 2.08 -24.59
C LYS A 11 -3.59 2.36 -24.28
N ASN A 12 -3.03 3.42 -24.83
CA ASN A 12 -1.66 3.82 -24.60
C ASN A 12 -1.44 4.26 -23.13
N PHE A 13 -2.40 4.98 -22.55
CA PHE A 13 -2.30 5.40 -21.15
C PHE A 13 -2.31 4.22 -20.16
N SER A 14 -3.06 3.16 -20.44
CA SER A 14 -3.09 1.96 -19.57
C SER A 14 -1.81 1.14 -19.66
N ILE A 15 -1.21 1.06 -20.86
CA ILE A 15 0.06 0.35 -21.07
C ILE A 15 1.20 1.09 -20.36
N ASP A 16 1.24 2.40 -20.47
CA ASP A 16 2.27 3.23 -19.82
C ASP A 16 2.23 3.12 -18.29
N SER A 17 1.03 3.07 -17.68
CA SER A 17 0.89 2.93 -16.23
C SER A 17 1.36 1.57 -15.71
N ILE A 18 1.10 0.47 -16.43
CA ILE A 18 1.59 -0.86 -16.07
C ILE A 18 3.10 -0.93 -16.22
N LEU A 19 3.64 -0.33 -17.26
CA LEU A 19 5.08 -0.27 -17.50
C LEU A 19 5.78 0.49 -16.36
N LEU A 20 5.22 1.61 -15.92
CA LEU A 20 5.73 2.36 -14.78
C LEU A 20 5.72 1.54 -13.48
N ILE A 21 4.63 0.84 -13.19
CA ILE A 21 4.52 -0.03 -12.01
C ILE A 21 5.59 -1.12 -12.04
N ASN A 22 5.77 -1.79 -13.19
CA ASN A 22 6.78 -2.83 -13.36
C ASN A 22 8.21 -2.28 -13.22
N LEU A 23 8.47 -1.08 -13.72
CA LEU A 23 9.75 -0.41 -13.59
C LEU A 23 10.07 -0.09 -12.13
N VAL A 24 9.11 0.46 -11.39
CA VAL A 24 9.25 0.73 -9.95
C VAL A 24 9.48 -0.56 -9.17
N LEU A 25 8.78 -1.64 -9.52
CA LEU A 25 8.98 -2.96 -8.91
C LEU A 25 10.38 -3.51 -9.20
N ALA A 26 10.87 -3.39 -10.43
CA ALA A 26 12.22 -3.80 -10.81
C ALA A 26 13.32 -3.00 -10.10
N PHE A 27 13.01 -1.77 -9.66
CA PHE A 27 13.93 -0.93 -8.91
C PHE A 27 14.03 -1.31 -7.41
N PHE A 28 13.14 -2.16 -6.91
CA PHE A 28 13.12 -2.59 -5.50
C PHE A 28 14.46 -3.20 -5.02
N PRO A 29 15.10 -4.13 -5.74
CA PRO A 29 16.38 -4.70 -5.29
C PRO A 29 17.47 -3.64 -5.13
N ILE A 30 17.50 -2.67 -6.02
CA ILE A 30 18.48 -1.55 -5.97
C ILE A 30 18.18 -0.65 -4.77
N SER A 31 16.91 -0.38 -4.47
CA SER A 31 16.54 0.45 -3.34
C SER A 31 16.91 -0.18 -2.00
N PHE A 32 16.98 -1.51 -1.88
CA PHE A 32 17.49 -2.20 -0.70
C PHE A 32 18.98 -1.91 -0.44
N ILE A 33 19.77 -1.80 -1.51
CA ILE A 33 21.20 -1.49 -1.42
C ILE A 33 21.40 -0.01 -1.01
N LEU A 34 20.56 0.89 -1.55
CA LEU A 34 20.65 2.32 -1.31
C LEU A 34 20.18 2.75 0.10
N GLY A 35 19.47 1.89 0.82
CA GLY A 35 19.11 2.08 2.21
C GLY A 35 17.62 2.37 2.48
N ASN A 36 17.28 2.39 3.75
CA ASN A 36 15.88 2.46 4.23
C ASN A 36 15.07 3.65 3.71
N PHE A 37 15.71 4.78 3.49
CA PHE A 37 15.02 5.98 2.98
C PHE A 37 14.53 5.76 1.54
N VAL A 38 15.39 5.21 0.69
CA VAL A 38 15.08 4.95 -0.73
C VAL A 38 14.02 3.87 -0.87
N ILE A 39 14.08 2.81 -0.03
CA ILE A 39 13.02 1.78 0.00
C ILE A 39 11.67 2.39 0.32
N ASN A 40 11.60 3.27 1.32
CA ASN A 40 10.35 3.90 1.72
C ASN A 40 9.76 4.77 0.61
N ILE A 41 10.58 5.56 -0.06
CA ILE A 41 10.15 6.39 -1.20
C ILE A 41 9.65 5.49 -2.34
N ASN A 42 10.40 4.46 -2.70
CA ASN A 42 10.04 3.54 -3.77
C ASN A 42 8.71 2.82 -3.48
N LEU A 43 8.50 2.41 -2.21
CA LEU A 43 7.27 1.76 -1.79
C LEU A 43 6.06 2.71 -1.83
N ILE A 44 6.22 3.96 -1.41
CA ILE A 44 5.17 4.97 -1.49
C ILE A 44 4.82 5.23 -2.95
N LEU A 45 5.82 5.38 -3.82
CA LEU A 45 5.64 5.62 -5.24
C LEU A 45 4.91 4.44 -5.90
N PHE A 46 5.27 3.20 -5.55
CA PHE A 46 4.59 1.99 -6.00
C PHE A 46 3.11 1.97 -5.58
N CYS A 47 2.81 2.30 -4.32
CA CYS A 47 1.44 2.36 -3.81
C CYS A 47 0.62 3.44 -4.53
N VAL A 48 1.18 4.62 -4.73
CA VAL A 48 0.49 5.73 -5.43
C VAL A 48 0.17 5.34 -6.87
N LEU A 49 1.15 4.84 -7.61
CA LEU A 49 0.93 4.39 -9.01
C LEU A 49 -0.09 3.26 -9.08
N GLY A 50 -0.02 2.29 -8.15
CA GLY A 50 -0.97 1.18 -8.08
C GLY A 50 -2.39 1.65 -7.80
N ILE A 51 -2.59 2.59 -6.88
CA ILE A 51 -3.91 3.17 -6.59
C ILE A 51 -4.44 3.92 -7.81
N PHE A 52 -3.62 4.70 -8.50
CA PHE A 52 -4.03 5.39 -9.72
C PHE A 52 -4.43 4.41 -10.83
N HIS A 53 -3.70 3.31 -10.97
CA HIS A 53 -4.01 2.28 -11.97
C HIS A 53 -5.31 1.53 -11.66
N LEU A 54 -5.51 1.17 -10.39
CA LEU A 54 -6.67 0.41 -9.93
C LEU A 54 -7.94 1.26 -9.74
N LYS A 55 -7.81 2.55 -9.64
CA LYS A 55 -8.79 3.63 -9.42
C LYS A 55 -10.28 3.21 -9.25
N SER A 56 -10.92 2.72 -10.30
CA SER A 56 -12.32 2.27 -10.27
C SER A 56 -12.50 0.81 -9.87
N LYS A 57 -11.48 -0.03 -10.01
CA LYS A 57 -11.54 -1.47 -9.71
C LYS A 57 -11.38 -1.76 -8.23
N ILE A 58 -10.78 -0.86 -7.44
CA ILE A 58 -10.59 -1.05 -5.99
C ILE A 58 -11.92 -1.28 -5.27
N LEU A 59 -12.99 -0.58 -5.67
CA LEU A 59 -14.31 -0.71 -5.07
C LEU A 59 -15.05 -2.00 -5.45
N THR A 60 -14.66 -2.64 -6.55
CA THR A 60 -15.28 -3.87 -7.07
C THR A 60 -14.47 -5.14 -6.78
N ILE A 61 -13.38 -5.01 -6.01
CA ILE A 61 -12.49 -6.11 -5.69
C ILE A 61 -13.22 -7.13 -4.81
N LYS A 62 -13.36 -8.36 -5.31
CA LYS A 62 -13.75 -9.50 -4.49
C LYS A 62 -12.53 -9.98 -3.71
N PHE A 63 -12.53 -9.73 -2.41
CA PHE A 63 -11.46 -10.22 -1.55
C PHE A 63 -11.48 -11.74 -1.46
N ASN A 64 -10.46 -12.38 -1.99
CA ASN A 64 -10.25 -13.81 -1.83
C ASN A 64 -9.90 -14.15 -0.37
N PHE A 65 -10.10 -15.42 0.01
CA PHE A 65 -9.85 -15.91 1.37
C PHE A 65 -8.47 -15.50 1.95
N PRO A 66 -7.32 -15.66 1.25
CA PRO A 66 -6.02 -15.28 1.78
C PRO A 66 -5.90 -13.77 2.06
N ILE A 67 -6.48 -12.93 1.22
CA ILE A 67 -6.47 -11.47 1.43
C ILE A 67 -7.26 -11.08 2.69
N LYS A 68 -8.39 -11.76 2.93
CA LYS A 68 -9.19 -11.55 4.15
C LYS A 68 -8.40 -11.90 5.40
N ILE A 69 -7.62 -12.99 5.39
CA ILE A 69 -6.78 -13.38 6.53
C ILE A 69 -5.70 -12.34 6.80
N ILE A 70 -5.02 -11.85 5.78
CA ILE A 70 -3.99 -10.81 5.91
C ILE A 70 -4.60 -9.51 6.46
N PHE A 71 -5.79 -9.14 5.97
CA PHE A 71 -6.50 -7.97 6.47
C PHE A 71 -6.91 -8.13 7.94
N LEU A 72 -7.42 -9.29 8.32
CA LEU A 72 -7.79 -9.60 9.70
C LEU A 72 -6.56 -9.55 10.63
N LEU A 73 -5.43 -10.12 10.21
CA LEU A 73 -4.17 -10.07 10.97
C LEU A 73 -3.73 -8.63 11.18
N PHE A 74 -3.79 -7.81 10.13
CA PHE A 74 -3.46 -6.40 10.22
C PHE A 74 -4.40 -5.66 11.18
N PHE A 75 -5.70 -5.95 11.13
CA PHE A 75 -6.70 -5.36 12.01
C PHE A 75 -6.45 -5.71 13.48
N VAL A 76 -6.07 -6.96 13.77
CA VAL A 76 -5.71 -7.41 15.13
C VAL A 76 -4.49 -6.66 15.66
N ILE A 77 -3.45 -6.49 14.84
CA ILE A 77 -2.25 -5.74 15.23
C ILE A 77 -2.60 -4.28 15.52
N PHE A 78 -3.37 -3.64 14.65
CA PHE A 78 -3.79 -2.26 14.83
C PHE A 78 -4.65 -2.08 16.08
N PHE A 79 -5.60 -2.98 16.31
CA PHE A 79 -6.48 -2.94 17.48
C PHE A 79 -5.70 -3.15 18.78
N SER A 80 -4.78 -4.11 18.80
CA SER A 80 -3.91 -4.37 19.95
C SER A 80 -3.04 -3.16 20.32
N THR A 81 -2.44 -2.51 19.32
CA THR A 81 -1.64 -1.30 19.57
C THR A 81 -2.47 -0.11 20.01
N SER A 82 -3.70 0.01 19.50
CA SER A 82 -4.65 1.06 19.93
C SER A 82 -5.09 0.87 21.37
N LEU A 83 -5.39 -0.36 21.78
CA LEU A 83 -5.73 -0.67 23.17
C LEU A 83 -4.57 -0.37 24.13
N SER A 84 -3.34 -0.73 23.74
CA SER A 84 -2.15 -0.42 24.51
C SER A 84 -1.96 1.08 24.70
N PHE A 85 -2.21 1.86 23.66
CA PHE A 85 -2.12 3.32 23.70
C PHE A 85 -3.20 3.92 24.64
N ILE A 86 -4.46 3.50 24.49
CA ILE A 86 -5.57 3.96 25.35
C ILE A 86 -5.28 3.62 26.81
N LYS A 87 -4.81 2.41 27.09
CA LYS A 87 -4.44 1.99 28.45
C LYS A 87 -3.34 2.87 29.04
N SER A 88 -2.33 3.25 28.26
CA SER A 88 -1.26 4.13 28.74
C SER A 88 -1.76 5.55 29.06
N LEU A 89 -2.74 6.06 28.30
CA LEU A 89 -3.36 7.35 28.58
C LEU A 89 -4.19 7.32 29.87
N TYR A 90 -4.88 6.20 30.15
CA TYR A 90 -5.77 6.09 31.31
C TYR A 90 -5.02 5.94 32.63
N PHE A 91 -3.83 5.31 32.62
CA PHE A 91 -3.02 5.06 33.81
C PHE A 91 -1.93 6.11 34.06
N GLU A 92 -1.99 7.28 33.41
CA GLU A 92 -0.99 8.38 33.53
C GLU A 92 0.46 7.96 33.24
N THR A 93 0.67 6.77 32.69
CA THR A 93 1.97 6.28 32.24
C THR A 93 2.17 6.59 30.77
N TYR A 94 1.97 7.87 30.40
CA TYR A 94 2.16 8.29 29.01
C TYR A 94 3.65 8.21 28.66
N GLU A 95 4.01 7.11 28.03
CA GLU A 95 5.33 6.98 27.39
C GLU A 95 5.21 7.24 25.90
N TYR A 96 6.07 8.10 25.38
CA TYR A 96 6.20 8.38 23.95
C TYR A 96 6.33 7.10 23.11
N VAL A 97 6.85 6.03 23.70
CA VAL A 97 7.01 4.70 23.09
C VAL A 97 5.68 4.11 22.59
N HIS A 98 4.57 4.28 23.32
CA HIS A 98 3.25 3.77 22.91
C HIS A 98 2.72 4.48 21.69
N LEU A 99 2.91 5.80 21.61
CA LEU A 99 2.55 6.59 20.44
C LEU A 99 3.34 6.16 19.20
N VAL A 100 4.65 5.97 19.36
CA VAL A 100 5.52 5.50 18.28
C VAL A 100 5.12 4.10 17.78
N ARG A 101 4.71 3.20 18.66
CA ARG A 101 4.21 1.87 18.28
C ARG A 101 2.92 1.98 17.47
N LEU A 102 2.01 2.85 17.85
CA LEU A 102 0.76 3.07 17.12
C LEU A 102 1.03 3.63 15.73
N ILE A 103 1.90 4.64 15.62
CA ILE A 103 2.33 5.20 14.33
C ILE A 103 2.97 4.12 13.45
N LYS A 104 3.85 3.29 14.01
CA LYS A 104 4.48 2.18 13.26
C LYS A 104 3.45 1.18 12.75
N SER A 105 2.41 0.85 13.53
CA SER A 105 1.35 -0.05 13.07
C SER A 105 0.55 0.51 11.90
N VAL A 106 0.28 1.82 11.89
CA VAL A 106 -0.36 2.50 10.75
C VAL A 106 0.55 2.49 9.51
N ILE A 107 1.84 2.74 9.70
CA ILE A 107 2.82 2.69 8.61
C ILE A 107 2.90 1.28 8.01
N PHE A 108 2.70 0.24 8.80
CA PHE A 108 2.66 -1.15 8.31
C PHE A 108 1.55 -1.40 7.29
N PHE A 109 0.48 -0.61 7.30
CA PHE A 109 -0.62 -0.70 6.33
C PHE A 109 -0.15 -0.54 4.87
N ARG A 110 0.94 0.19 4.62
CA ARG A 110 1.53 0.31 3.28
C ARG A 110 1.94 -1.03 2.67
N PHE A 111 2.41 -1.98 3.49
CA PHE A 111 2.76 -3.32 3.00
C PHE A 111 1.53 -4.11 2.58
N PHE A 112 0.42 -3.93 3.27
CA PHE A 112 -0.85 -4.51 2.88
C PHE A 112 -1.36 -3.95 1.55
N LEU A 113 -1.28 -2.63 1.35
CA LEU A 113 -1.60 -2.00 0.07
C LEU A 113 -0.70 -2.52 -1.06
N MET A 114 0.59 -2.66 -0.81
CA MET A 114 1.53 -3.21 -1.77
C MET A 114 1.14 -4.64 -2.19
N LEU A 115 0.78 -5.51 -1.25
CA LEU A 115 0.34 -6.87 -1.54
C LEU A 115 -0.93 -6.89 -2.39
N ILE A 116 -1.91 -6.03 -2.10
CA ILE A 116 -3.13 -5.88 -2.90
C ILE A 116 -2.77 -5.45 -4.32
N ILE A 117 -1.93 -4.45 -4.47
CA ILE A 117 -1.52 -3.94 -5.79
C ILE A 117 -0.81 -5.03 -6.60
N ILE A 118 0.13 -5.75 -5.99
CA ILE A 118 0.83 -6.87 -6.63
C ILE A 118 -0.17 -7.92 -7.09
N TYR A 119 -1.10 -8.31 -6.23
CA TYR A 119 -2.09 -9.33 -6.56
C TYR A 119 -2.99 -8.95 -7.73
N PHE A 120 -3.35 -7.68 -7.89
CA PHE A 120 -4.26 -7.21 -8.93
C PHE A 120 -3.56 -6.69 -10.20
N CYS A 121 -2.30 -6.27 -10.10
CA CYS A 121 -1.54 -5.77 -11.26
C CYS A 121 -0.69 -6.84 -11.95
N ILE A 122 -0.39 -7.92 -11.26
CA ILE A 122 0.36 -9.06 -11.77
C ILE A 122 -0.57 -10.25 -11.97
#